data_76f56f4a7b7717117ccad74f285b6263
#
_entry.id   76f56f4a7b7717117ccad74f285b6263
#
_cell.length_a   1.000
_cell.length_b   1.000
_cell.length_c   1.000
_cell.angle_alpha   90.00
_cell.angle_beta   90.00
_cell.angle_gamma   90.00
#
_symmetry.space_group_name_H-M   'P 1'
#
loop_
_entity.id
_entity.type
_entity.pdbx_description
1 polymer ?
#
loop_
_entity_poly.entity_id
_entity_poly.type
_entity_poly.pdbx_seq_one_letter_code
_entity_poly.pdbx_strand_id
1 'polypeptide(L)'
;MTDITTLGARLNTKTLNFVLLSFVTFGIYPLMWLYRKQSIIIDTTKVSFSSDLYVLWIAICYGISRQLSLMGTTDPGMYGYDSTMDAIAMLGGVLSIASGVMYIIWAFKARSALQSYVLNTFKFELKMNVFYFIIFNVFYITWCINAMPEAFAKHKIIQGGLTAAPAEATLPAENNPTNTESK
;
A
#
# COMPACT_ATOMS: atom_id res chain seq x y z
N MET A 1 13.36 20.69 -3.91
CA MET A 1 12.56 20.35 -2.73
C MET A 1 11.66 19.18 -3.11
N THR A 2 11.81 18.03 -2.46
CA THR A 2 10.94 16.87 -2.66
C THR A 2 9.67 17.15 -1.88
N ASP A 3 8.58 17.44 -2.58
CA ASP A 3 7.26 17.62 -1.97
C ASP A 3 6.63 16.25 -1.72
N ILE A 4 5.98 16.05 -0.58
CA ILE A 4 5.31 14.81 -0.21
C ILE A 4 4.18 14.44 -1.18
N THR A 5 3.65 15.40 -1.91
CA THR A 5 2.64 15.21 -2.95
C THR A 5 3.21 14.69 -4.26
N THR A 6 4.56 14.74 -4.45
CA THR A 6 5.22 14.42 -5.72
C THR A 6 4.91 13.00 -6.18
N LEU A 7 4.94 12.03 -5.27
CA LEU A 7 4.69 10.63 -5.62
C LEU A 7 3.22 10.42 -6.06
N GLY A 8 2.27 10.99 -5.34
CA GLY A 8 0.85 10.93 -5.69
C GLY A 8 0.57 11.62 -7.04
N ALA A 9 1.17 12.79 -7.26
CA ALA A 9 1.04 13.54 -8.51
C ALA A 9 1.63 12.78 -9.72
N ARG A 10 2.80 12.15 -9.56
CA ARG A 10 3.42 11.31 -10.61
C ARG A 10 2.63 10.05 -10.93
N LEU A 11 2.08 9.41 -9.92
CA LEU A 11 1.23 8.24 -10.11
C LEU A 11 -0.10 8.63 -10.74
N ASN A 12 -0.63 9.79 -10.42
CA ASN A 12 -1.90 10.34 -10.93
C ASN A 12 -3.02 9.28 -10.94
N THR A 13 -3.14 8.52 -9.85
CA THR A 13 -4.10 7.42 -9.75
C THR A 13 -5.04 7.66 -8.58
N LYS A 14 -6.30 7.96 -8.88
CA LYS A 14 -7.35 8.03 -7.86
C LYS A 14 -7.75 6.62 -7.45
N THR A 15 -7.73 6.32 -6.16
CA THR A 15 -8.00 4.98 -5.63
C THR A 15 -9.34 4.43 -6.09
N LEU A 16 -10.39 5.26 -6.13
CA LEU A 16 -11.72 4.84 -6.54
C LEU A 16 -11.76 4.40 -8.01
N ASN A 17 -11.16 5.18 -8.92
CA ASN A 17 -11.07 4.83 -10.33
C ASN A 17 -10.26 3.55 -10.53
N PHE A 18 -9.19 3.39 -9.76
CA PHE A 18 -8.36 2.19 -9.79
C PHE A 18 -9.17 0.94 -9.40
N VAL A 19 -9.96 1.01 -8.33
CA VAL A 19 -10.84 -0.07 -7.88
C VAL A 19 -11.88 -0.40 -8.94
N LEU A 20 -12.59 0.60 -9.46
CA LEU A 20 -13.62 0.39 -10.51
C LEU A 20 -13.04 -0.26 -11.77
N LEU A 21 -11.91 0.24 -12.27
CA LEU A 21 -11.26 -0.36 -13.44
C LEU A 21 -10.81 -1.80 -13.17
N SER A 22 -10.37 -2.08 -11.96
CA SER A 22 -9.95 -3.43 -11.58
C SER A 22 -11.11 -4.42 -11.63
N PHE A 23 -12.30 -4.02 -11.18
CA PHE A 23 -13.51 -4.84 -11.28
C PHE A 23 -13.94 -5.04 -12.74
N VAL A 24 -14.01 -3.97 -13.52
CA VAL A 24 -14.43 -4.02 -14.94
C VAL A 24 -13.47 -4.90 -15.77
N THR A 25 -12.18 -4.89 -15.45
CA THR A 25 -11.18 -5.66 -16.20
C THR A 25 -10.87 -7.04 -15.58
N PHE A 26 -11.68 -7.48 -14.60
CA PHE A 26 -11.45 -8.76 -13.91
C PHE A 26 -10.02 -8.96 -13.40
N GLY A 27 -9.40 -7.89 -12.88
CA GLY A 27 -8.06 -7.94 -12.30
C GLY A 27 -6.89 -7.72 -13.28
N ILE A 28 -7.13 -7.50 -14.57
CA ILE A 28 -6.07 -7.19 -15.54
C ILE A 28 -5.51 -5.78 -15.31
N TYR A 29 -6.36 -4.82 -14.97
CA TYR A 29 -5.94 -3.44 -14.77
C TYR A 29 -4.88 -3.27 -13.67
N PRO A 30 -4.97 -3.90 -12.49
CA PRO A 30 -3.92 -3.85 -11.48
C PRO A 30 -2.55 -4.33 -11.99
N LEU A 31 -2.51 -5.38 -12.80
CA LEU A 31 -1.26 -5.89 -13.39
C LEU A 31 -0.63 -4.89 -14.36
N MET A 32 -1.46 -4.28 -15.22
CA MET A 32 -1.01 -3.24 -16.14
C MET A 32 -0.53 -2.00 -15.38
N TRP A 33 -1.24 -1.61 -14.34
CA TRP A 33 -0.85 -0.50 -13.46
C TRP A 33 0.48 -0.80 -12.77
N LEU A 34 0.64 -2.00 -12.25
CA LEU A 34 1.87 -2.47 -11.61
C LEU A 34 3.06 -2.32 -12.55
N TYR A 35 2.96 -2.85 -13.74
CA TYR A 35 4.00 -2.78 -14.77
C TYR A 35 4.38 -1.34 -15.12
N ARG A 36 3.39 -0.47 -15.33
CA ARG A 36 3.62 0.93 -15.73
C ARG A 36 4.08 1.83 -14.58
N LYS A 37 3.63 1.59 -13.38
CA LYS A 37 3.85 2.50 -12.24
C LYS A 37 4.97 2.08 -11.31
N GLN A 38 5.41 0.83 -11.38
CA GLN A 38 6.54 0.33 -10.60
C GLN A 38 7.79 1.18 -10.79
N SER A 39 8.15 1.52 -12.03
CA SER A 39 9.31 2.34 -12.34
C SER A 39 9.24 3.72 -11.69
N ILE A 40 8.05 4.34 -11.65
CA ILE A 40 7.82 5.63 -11.00
C ILE A 40 8.05 5.53 -9.49
N ILE A 41 7.61 4.44 -8.86
CA ILE A 41 7.83 4.20 -7.43
C ILE A 41 9.33 4.04 -7.16
N ILE A 42 10.03 3.21 -7.94
CA ILE A 42 11.47 2.98 -7.82
C ILE A 42 12.24 4.29 -8.02
N ASP A 43 11.93 5.04 -9.06
CA ASP A 43 12.58 6.33 -9.35
C ASP A 43 12.38 7.37 -8.25
N THR A 44 11.20 7.40 -7.65
CA THR A 44 10.87 8.38 -6.60
C THR A 44 11.46 7.98 -5.26
N THR A 45 11.34 6.69 -4.90
CA THR A 45 11.87 6.17 -3.62
C THR A 45 13.37 5.94 -3.63
N LYS A 46 13.99 5.84 -4.83
CA LYS A 46 15.39 5.45 -5.03
C LYS A 46 15.72 4.07 -4.46
N VAL A 47 14.71 3.24 -4.23
CA VAL A 47 14.84 1.86 -3.73
C VAL A 47 14.42 0.90 -4.83
N SER A 48 15.37 0.12 -5.35
CA SER A 48 15.10 -0.95 -6.30
C SER A 48 14.59 -2.19 -5.54
N PHE A 49 13.27 -2.35 -5.45
CA PHE A 49 12.65 -3.46 -4.71
C PHE A 49 12.09 -4.57 -5.60
N SER A 50 11.94 -4.32 -6.90
CA SER A 50 11.41 -5.29 -7.85
C SER A 50 11.94 -5.00 -9.27
N SER A 51 11.97 -6.02 -10.12
CA SER A 51 12.31 -5.89 -11.55
C SER A 51 11.05 -5.97 -12.42
N ASP A 52 11.11 -5.41 -13.62
CA ASP A 52 9.99 -5.48 -14.59
C ASP A 52 9.69 -6.93 -14.99
N LEU A 53 10.71 -7.78 -15.05
CA LEU A 53 10.58 -9.22 -15.26
C LEU A 53 9.73 -9.89 -14.17
N TYR A 54 9.83 -9.46 -12.93
CA TYR A 54 9.04 -10.05 -11.84
C TYR A 54 7.54 -9.79 -12.04
N VAL A 55 7.18 -8.57 -12.43
CA VAL A 55 5.79 -8.22 -12.73
C VAL A 55 5.27 -8.96 -13.97
N LEU A 56 6.14 -9.12 -14.98
CA LEU A 56 5.80 -9.90 -16.17
C LEU A 56 5.51 -11.35 -15.82
N TRP A 57 6.30 -11.99 -14.94
CA TRP A 57 6.04 -13.35 -14.47
C TRP A 57 4.69 -13.46 -13.74
N ILE A 58 4.34 -12.49 -12.90
CA ILE A 58 3.00 -12.45 -12.27
C ILE A 58 1.91 -12.45 -13.34
N ALA A 59 2.05 -11.61 -14.37
CA ALA A 59 1.07 -11.48 -15.44
C ALA A 59 0.95 -12.77 -16.27
N ILE A 60 2.07 -13.43 -16.58
CA ILE A 60 2.11 -14.72 -17.31
C ILE A 60 1.41 -15.81 -16.48
N CYS A 61 1.78 -15.98 -15.20
CA CYS A 61 1.16 -16.97 -14.32
C CYS A 61 -0.34 -16.72 -14.18
N TYR A 62 -0.76 -15.46 -14.02
CA TYR A 62 -2.17 -15.08 -13.95
C TYR A 62 -2.91 -15.41 -15.25
N GLY A 63 -2.36 -15.05 -16.41
CA GLY A 63 -2.98 -15.30 -17.71
C GLY A 63 -3.14 -16.80 -18.01
N ILE A 64 -2.08 -17.59 -17.77
CA ILE A 64 -2.11 -19.05 -17.95
C ILE A 64 -3.11 -19.69 -16.98
N SER A 65 -3.11 -19.32 -15.70
CA SER A 65 -4.04 -19.87 -14.72
C SER A 65 -5.49 -19.62 -15.12
N ARG A 66 -5.77 -18.40 -15.62
CA ARG A 66 -7.10 -18.02 -16.09
C ARG A 66 -7.55 -18.87 -17.28
N GLN A 67 -6.65 -19.09 -18.24
CA GLN A 67 -6.93 -19.90 -19.42
C GLN A 67 -7.17 -21.39 -19.07
N LEU A 68 -6.32 -21.95 -18.21
CA LEU A 68 -6.48 -23.34 -17.75
C LEU A 68 -7.78 -23.55 -16.96
N SER A 69 -8.14 -22.58 -16.10
CA SER A 69 -9.40 -22.65 -15.35
C SER A 69 -10.64 -22.62 -16.26
N LEU A 70 -10.58 -21.83 -17.35
CA LEU A 70 -11.68 -21.79 -18.33
C LEU A 70 -11.79 -23.11 -19.11
N MET A 71 -10.68 -23.77 -19.41
CA MET A 71 -10.68 -25.07 -20.09
C MET A 71 -11.24 -26.20 -19.20
N GLY A 72 -10.95 -26.16 -17.89
CA GLY A 72 -11.41 -27.17 -16.94
C GLY A 72 -12.89 -27.06 -16.53
N THR A 73 -13.58 -25.97 -16.92
CA THR A 73 -15.02 -25.77 -16.61
C THR A 73 -15.96 -26.20 -17.74
N THR A 74 -15.46 -26.91 -18.76
CA THR A 74 -16.30 -27.42 -19.85
C THR A 74 -17.26 -28.47 -19.29
N ASP A 75 -18.55 -28.33 -19.64
CA ASP A 75 -19.70 -29.02 -19.05
C ASP A 75 -19.54 -30.56 -19.02
N PRO A 76 -19.59 -31.23 -17.85
CA PRO A 76 -19.40 -32.68 -17.73
C PRO A 76 -20.51 -33.49 -18.41
N GLY A 77 -21.60 -32.83 -18.80
CA GLY A 77 -22.77 -33.49 -19.38
C GLY A 77 -22.61 -33.94 -20.85
N MET A 78 -21.60 -33.42 -21.55
CA MET A 78 -21.48 -33.65 -23.01
C MET A 78 -20.41 -34.71 -23.38
N TYR A 79 -19.40 -34.87 -22.56
CA TYR A 79 -18.36 -35.88 -22.70
C TYR A 79 -18.05 -36.42 -21.33
N GLY A 80 -18.17 -37.75 -21.13
CA GLY A 80 -17.97 -38.42 -19.85
C GLY A 80 -16.79 -37.88 -19.02
N TYR A 81 -16.78 -38.21 -17.74
CA TYR A 81 -15.78 -37.74 -16.77
C TYR A 81 -14.36 -38.00 -17.27
N ASP A 82 -13.65 -36.90 -17.60
CA ASP A 82 -12.28 -36.97 -18.09
C ASP A 82 -11.32 -36.44 -17.01
N SER A 83 -10.55 -37.35 -16.43
CA SER A 83 -9.54 -37.05 -15.39
C SER A 83 -8.47 -36.06 -15.85
N THR A 84 -8.28 -35.89 -17.17
CA THR A 84 -7.32 -34.90 -17.72
C THR A 84 -7.82 -33.46 -17.55
N MET A 85 -9.13 -33.24 -17.67
CA MET A 85 -9.73 -31.92 -17.46
C MET A 85 -9.64 -31.49 -15.98
N ASP A 86 -9.81 -32.43 -15.06
CA ASP A 86 -9.61 -32.16 -13.62
C ASP A 86 -8.15 -31.77 -13.31
N ALA A 87 -7.19 -32.48 -13.89
CA ALA A 87 -5.77 -32.17 -13.73
C ALA A 87 -5.41 -30.78 -14.29
N ILE A 88 -5.98 -30.39 -15.43
CA ILE A 88 -5.79 -29.06 -16.03
C ILE A 88 -6.39 -27.98 -15.13
N ALA A 89 -7.59 -28.17 -14.62
CA ALA A 89 -8.24 -27.24 -13.69
C ALA A 89 -7.43 -27.09 -12.39
N MET A 90 -6.92 -28.19 -11.84
CA MET A 90 -6.07 -28.18 -10.66
C MET A 90 -4.76 -27.42 -10.89
N LEU A 91 -4.11 -27.63 -12.04
CA LEU A 91 -2.92 -26.87 -12.42
C LEU A 91 -3.21 -25.38 -12.53
N GLY A 92 -4.35 -25.00 -13.13
CA GLY A 92 -4.83 -23.63 -13.18
C GLY A 92 -5.01 -23.02 -11.79
N GLY A 93 -5.58 -23.78 -10.85
CA GLY A 93 -5.73 -23.38 -9.46
C GLY A 93 -4.39 -23.12 -8.76
N VAL A 94 -3.43 -24.05 -8.91
CA VAL A 94 -2.07 -23.89 -8.34
C VAL A 94 -1.37 -22.65 -8.89
N LEU A 95 -1.42 -22.43 -10.20
CA LEU A 95 -0.85 -21.22 -10.82
C LEU A 95 -1.53 -19.94 -10.33
N SER A 96 -2.84 -19.97 -10.10
CA SER A 96 -3.58 -18.83 -9.54
C SER A 96 -3.08 -18.48 -8.15
N ILE A 97 -2.91 -19.46 -7.28
CA ILE A 97 -2.35 -19.26 -5.93
C ILE A 97 -0.93 -18.73 -6.01
N ALA A 98 -0.08 -19.31 -6.86
CA ALA A 98 1.29 -18.87 -7.05
C ALA A 98 1.37 -17.40 -7.49
N SER A 99 0.55 -17.00 -8.46
CA SER A 99 0.46 -15.62 -8.92
C SER A 99 0.00 -14.67 -7.79
N GLY A 100 -0.99 -15.08 -6.99
CA GLY A 100 -1.46 -14.32 -5.83
C GLY A 100 -0.37 -14.12 -4.77
N VAL A 101 0.39 -15.17 -4.45
CA VAL A 101 1.52 -15.09 -3.52
C VAL A 101 2.61 -14.14 -4.04
N MET A 102 2.98 -14.25 -5.31
CA MET A 102 3.96 -13.33 -5.93
C MET A 102 3.49 -11.88 -5.86
N TYR A 103 2.20 -11.64 -6.07
CA TYR A 103 1.59 -10.31 -5.99
C TYR A 103 1.65 -9.74 -4.57
N ILE A 104 1.40 -10.56 -3.55
CA ILE A 104 1.54 -10.17 -2.14
C ILE A 104 3.00 -9.85 -1.80
N ILE A 105 3.96 -10.68 -2.23
CA ILE A 105 5.40 -10.44 -2.02
C ILE A 105 5.81 -9.09 -2.63
N TRP A 106 5.35 -8.79 -3.83
CA TRP A 106 5.61 -7.50 -4.46
C TRP A 106 5.08 -6.35 -3.61
N ALA A 107 3.85 -6.46 -3.10
CA ALA A 107 3.23 -5.42 -2.28
C ALA A 107 4.01 -5.18 -0.98
N PHE A 108 4.50 -6.24 -0.31
CA PHE A 108 5.34 -6.10 0.88
C PHE A 108 6.67 -5.39 0.59
N LYS A 109 7.30 -5.71 -0.54
CA LYS A 109 8.51 -5.01 -0.98
C LYS A 109 8.25 -3.53 -1.27
N ALA A 110 7.16 -3.21 -1.98
CA ALA A 110 6.74 -1.83 -2.25
C ALA A 110 6.42 -1.07 -0.96
N ARG A 111 5.75 -1.71 0.01
CA ARG A 111 5.50 -1.15 1.34
C ARG A 111 6.80 -0.75 2.03
N SER A 112 7.76 -1.66 2.11
CA SER A 112 9.06 -1.40 2.74
C SER A 112 9.80 -0.24 2.07
N ALA A 113 9.79 -0.18 0.74
CA ALA A 113 10.39 0.91 -0.02
C ALA A 113 9.72 2.26 0.28
N LEU A 114 8.39 2.30 0.34
CA LEU A 114 7.62 3.52 0.66
C LEU A 114 7.88 3.98 2.10
N GLN A 115 7.90 3.07 3.06
CA GLN A 115 8.18 3.39 4.47
C GLN A 115 9.60 3.95 4.64
N SER A 116 10.60 3.31 4.01
CA SER A 116 11.97 3.79 4.02
C SER A 116 12.12 5.16 3.37
N TYR A 117 11.45 5.39 2.25
CA TYR A 117 11.44 6.68 1.56
C TYR A 117 10.86 7.79 2.45
N VAL A 118 9.71 7.56 3.04
CA VAL A 118 9.02 8.56 3.89
C VAL A 118 9.84 8.85 5.15
N LEU A 119 10.40 7.81 5.79
CA LEU A 119 11.23 7.98 6.97
C LEU A 119 12.51 8.75 6.67
N ASN A 120 13.19 8.43 5.58
CA ASN A 120 14.46 9.08 5.22
C ASN A 120 14.27 10.51 4.73
N THR A 121 13.22 10.76 3.94
CA THR A 121 13.02 12.06 3.28
C THR A 121 12.24 13.03 4.15
N PHE A 122 11.20 12.57 4.82
CA PHE A 122 10.27 13.44 5.57
C PHE A 122 10.35 13.27 7.08
N LYS A 123 11.19 12.32 7.56
CA LYS A 123 11.44 12.07 8.99
C LYS A 123 10.18 11.74 9.79
N PHE A 124 9.18 11.09 9.15
CA PHE A 124 8.02 10.58 9.86
C PHE A 124 7.74 9.13 9.50
N GLU A 125 7.15 8.39 10.43
CA GLU A 125 6.80 6.99 10.24
C GLU A 125 5.43 6.84 9.56
N LEU A 126 5.40 6.29 8.35
CA LEU A 126 4.17 5.98 7.65
C LEU A 126 3.61 4.65 8.18
N LYS A 127 2.63 4.73 9.09
CA LYS A 127 1.97 3.53 9.64
C LYS A 127 1.08 2.89 8.59
N MET A 128 1.47 1.68 8.17
CA MET A 128 0.71 0.87 7.23
C MET A 128 0.32 -0.44 7.90
N ASN A 129 -0.98 -0.71 7.99
CA ASN A 129 -1.49 -1.92 8.61
C ASN A 129 -1.29 -3.14 7.69
N VAL A 130 -0.61 -4.17 8.20
CA VAL A 130 -0.28 -5.41 7.47
C VAL A 130 -1.53 -6.17 7.03
N PHE A 131 -2.58 -6.18 7.86
CA PHE A 131 -3.82 -6.87 7.57
C PHE A 131 -4.50 -6.34 6.29
N TYR A 132 -4.59 -5.01 6.16
CA TYR A 132 -5.14 -4.40 4.93
C TYR A 132 -4.24 -4.63 3.71
N PHE A 133 -2.93 -4.83 3.90
CA PHE A 133 -2.04 -5.20 2.80
C PHE A 133 -2.35 -6.58 2.24
N ILE A 134 -2.65 -7.54 3.07
CA ILE A 134 -2.98 -8.91 2.63
C ILE A 134 -4.31 -8.93 1.88
N ILE A 135 -5.32 -8.21 2.39
CA ILE A 135 -6.67 -8.20 1.81
C ILE A 135 -6.74 -7.32 0.56
N PHE A 136 -6.25 -6.09 0.66
CA PHE A 136 -6.43 -5.08 -0.39
C PHE A 136 -5.19 -4.87 -1.27
N ASN A 137 -4.06 -5.42 -0.88
CA ASN A 137 -2.82 -5.45 -1.65
C ASN A 137 -2.48 -4.07 -2.29
N VAL A 138 -2.43 -3.99 -3.63
CA VAL A 138 -2.10 -2.78 -4.38
C VAL A 138 -3.12 -1.65 -4.21
N PHE A 139 -4.39 -1.96 -3.96
CA PHE A 139 -5.42 -0.95 -3.66
C PHE A 139 -5.06 -0.16 -2.39
N TYR A 140 -4.58 -0.88 -1.37
CA TYR A 140 -4.15 -0.24 -0.13
C TYR A 140 -2.88 0.60 -0.30
N ILE A 141 -1.93 0.16 -1.15
CA ILE A 141 -0.75 0.96 -1.51
C ILE A 141 -1.17 2.28 -2.17
N THR A 142 -2.07 2.21 -3.16
CA THR A 142 -2.57 3.39 -3.85
C THR A 142 -3.29 4.34 -2.89
N TRP A 143 -4.07 3.80 -1.97
CA TRP A 143 -4.74 4.59 -0.93
C TRP A 143 -3.73 5.25 0.02
N CYS A 144 -2.73 4.51 0.51
CA CYS A 144 -1.69 5.05 1.37
C CYS A 144 -0.89 6.19 0.71
N ILE A 145 -0.57 6.05 -0.58
CA ILE A 145 0.13 7.10 -1.33
C ILE A 145 -0.73 8.36 -1.43
N ASN A 146 -2.02 8.21 -1.70
CA ASN A 146 -2.94 9.35 -1.78
C ASN A 146 -3.20 10.00 -0.41
N ALA A 147 -3.17 9.25 0.68
CA ALA A 147 -3.34 9.73 2.05
C ALA A 147 -2.04 10.27 2.69
N MET A 148 -0.90 10.09 2.04
CA MET A 148 0.41 10.48 2.58
C MET A 148 0.53 11.98 2.93
N PRO A 149 0.04 12.95 2.14
CA PRO A 149 0.09 14.36 2.49
C PRO A 149 -0.70 14.68 3.76
N GLU A 150 -1.87 14.07 3.94
CA GLU A 150 -2.69 14.25 5.15
C GLU A 150 -2.01 13.66 6.38
N ALA A 151 -1.44 12.46 6.26
CA ALA A 151 -0.70 11.83 7.34
C ALA A 151 0.50 12.67 7.79
N PHE A 152 1.20 13.30 6.85
CA PHE A 152 2.30 14.21 7.14
C PHE A 152 1.85 15.51 7.80
N ALA A 153 0.74 16.09 7.34
CA ALA A 153 0.17 17.29 7.98
C ALA A 153 -0.22 17.02 9.43
N LYS A 154 -0.88 15.89 9.71
CA LYS A 154 -1.21 15.44 11.07
C LYS A 154 0.04 15.27 11.94
N HIS A 155 1.09 14.67 11.40
CA HIS A 155 2.35 14.50 12.11
C HIS A 155 2.99 15.83 12.49
N LYS A 156 3.00 16.82 11.59
CA LYS A 156 3.50 18.18 11.86
C LYS A 156 2.72 18.88 12.98
N ILE A 157 1.40 18.76 12.98
CA ILE A 157 0.56 19.34 14.03
C ILE A 157 0.89 18.75 15.39
N ILE A 158 1.03 17.43 15.49
CA ILE A 158 1.38 16.73 16.73
C ILE A 158 2.77 17.17 17.22
N GLN A 159 3.77 17.24 16.34
CA GLN A 159 5.11 17.68 16.71
C GLN A 159 5.14 19.17 17.10
N GLY A 160 4.45 20.04 16.35
CA GLY A 160 4.32 21.46 16.68
C GLY A 160 3.62 21.70 18.02
N GLY A 161 2.61 20.87 18.35
CA GLY A 161 1.93 20.92 19.63
C GLY A 161 2.80 20.44 20.81
N LEU A 162 3.69 19.47 20.57
CA LEU A 162 4.65 18.99 21.58
C LEU A 162 5.78 19.99 21.87
N THR A 163 6.18 20.79 20.85
CA THR A 163 7.16 21.88 21.01
C THR A 163 6.56 23.15 21.59
N ALA A 164 5.25 23.30 21.54
CA ALA A 164 4.49 24.42 22.11
C ALA A 164 3.87 24.08 23.49
N ALA A 165 4.31 23.03 24.15
CA ALA A 165 3.95 22.81 25.57
C ALA A 165 4.49 23.98 26.40
N PRO A 166 3.65 24.66 27.21
CA PRO A 166 4.04 25.90 27.84
C PRO A 166 5.20 25.68 28.80
N ALA A 167 6.28 26.41 28.60
CA ALA A 167 7.19 26.71 29.66
C ALA A 167 6.36 27.32 30.78
N GLU A 168 6.37 26.61 31.91
CA GLU A 168 6.27 27.23 33.23
C GLU A 168 4.99 27.99 33.54
N ALA A 169 4.04 27.29 34.14
CA ALA A 169 3.18 27.88 35.12
C ALA A 169 4.07 28.30 36.32
N THR A 170 4.62 29.51 36.26
CA THR A 170 5.12 30.21 37.44
C THR A 170 3.99 30.31 38.41
N LEU A 171 4.10 29.54 39.51
CA LEU A 171 3.24 29.68 40.67
C LEU A 171 3.29 31.14 41.13
N PRO A 172 2.14 31.79 41.40
CA PRO A 172 2.15 33.10 42.02
C PRO A 172 2.80 32.99 43.41
N ALA A 173 3.80 33.82 43.68
CA ALA A 173 4.38 33.94 44.98
C ALA A 173 3.29 34.35 45.95
N GLU A 174 3.03 33.47 46.92
CA GLU A 174 2.18 33.70 48.10
C GLU A 174 2.78 34.82 48.90
N ASN A 175 2.23 36.04 48.74
CA ASN A 175 2.48 37.16 49.64
C ASN A 175 1.78 36.90 50.97
N ASN A 176 2.54 36.46 51.93
CA ASN A 176 2.16 36.40 53.29
C ASN A 176 2.33 37.79 53.95
N PRO A 177 1.27 38.52 54.34
CA PRO A 177 1.43 39.74 55.12
C PRO A 177 1.60 39.36 56.61
N THR A 178 2.82 39.46 57.10
CA THR A 178 3.12 39.44 58.53
C THR A 178 2.40 40.56 59.20
N ASN A 179 1.39 40.22 59.96
CA ASN A 179 0.82 41.09 60.98
C ASN A 179 1.87 41.37 62.04
N THR A 180 2.27 42.63 62.16
CA THR A 180 2.94 43.19 63.35
C THR A 180 1.93 44.01 64.07
N GLU A 181 1.32 43.39 65.07
CA GLU A 181 0.58 44.07 66.09
C GLU A 181 1.53 44.42 67.25
N SER A 182 1.67 45.69 67.55
CA SER A 182 2.22 46.15 68.78
C SER A 182 1.37 47.30 69.32
N LYS A 183 0.67 47.00 70.33
CA LYS A 183 0.23 47.84 71.41
C LYS A 183 -1.08 48.59 71.21
#